data_d4edea1f89cd23b681d50e5e2f811f4a
#
_entry.id   d4edea1f89cd23b681d50e5e2f811f4a
#
_cell.length_a   1.000
_cell.length_b   1.000
_cell.length_c   1.000
_cell.angle_alpha   90.00
_cell.angle_beta   90.00
_cell.angle_gamma   90.00
#
_symmetry.space_group_name_H-M   'P 1'
#
loop_
_entity.id
_entity.type
_entity.pdbx_description
1 polymer ?
#
loop_
_entity_poly.entity_id
_entity_poly.type
_entity_poly.pdbx_seq_one_letter_code
_entity_poly.pdbx_strand_id
1 'polypeptide(L)'
;MKIDLSTLPVDLMSFSAHKVYGPKGIGALFVRDKPRVRLEPLSFGGGHEQGLRSGTLPTHQIVGMAKAIELALALFDEEHARIAHLQNIFAQGLQSIPGVIFNGSMTQRVPHNLNITIPNIEGSSLLY
;
A
#
# COMPACT_ATOMS: atom_id res chain seq x y z
N MET A 1 3.87 -5.92 -4.47
CA MET A 1 4.98 -5.40 -5.31
C MET A 1 6.06 -4.87 -4.38
N LYS A 2 7.30 -5.35 -4.54
CA LYS A 2 8.46 -4.74 -3.86
C LYS A 2 8.73 -3.38 -4.49
N ILE A 3 8.91 -2.37 -3.66
CA ILE A 3 9.25 -1.01 -4.10
C ILE A 3 10.71 -0.77 -3.75
N ASP A 4 11.52 -0.53 -4.77
CA ASP A 4 12.92 -0.14 -4.63
C ASP A 4 13.08 1.33 -5.06
N LEU A 5 13.22 2.20 -4.09
CA LEU A 5 13.35 3.64 -4.30
C LEU A 5 14.71 4.05 -4.91
N SER A 6 15.67 3.14 -4.98
CA SER A 6 16.93 3.40 -5.70
C SER A 6 16.74 3.36 -7.21
N THR A 7 15.82 2.54 -7.69
CA THR A 7 15.54 2.34 -9.13
C THR A 7 14.28 3.03 -9.61
N LEU A 8 13.30 3.22 -8.71
CA LEU A 8 12.04 3.86 -9.05
C LEU A 8 12.24 5.39 -9.18
N PRO A 9 11.93 6.01 -10.33
CA PRO A 9 12.18 7.43 -10.56
C PRO A 9 11.10 8.32 -9.93
N VAL A 10 10.94 8.26 -8.61
CA VAL A 10 10.04 9.12 -7.84
C VAL A 10 10.86 10.03 -6.93
N ASP A 11 10.44 11.25 -6.77
CA ASP A 11 11.08 12.24 -5.88
C ASP A 11 10.42 12.27 -4.50
N LEU A 12 9.13 12.00 -4.43
CA LEU A 12 8.33 11.97 -3.19
C LEU A 12 7.45 10.74 -3.17
N MET A 13 7.33 10.09 -2.02
CA MET A 13 6.37 8.99 -1.82
C MET A 13 5.85 8.98 -0.39
N SER A 14 4.54 9.06 -0.24
CA SER A 14 3.89 8.91 1.06
C SER A 14 3.37 7.49 1.27
N PHE A 15 3.41 7.01 2.49
CA PHE A 15 2.86 5.71 2.87
C PHE A 15 2.39 5.68 4.32
N SER A 16 1.45 4.78 4.61
CA SER A 16 0.82 4.65 5.92
C SER A 16 1.13 3.29 6.54
N ALA A 17 1.46 3.29 7.82
CA ALA A 17 1.80 2.05 8.53
C ALA A 17 0.67 1.02 8.52
N HIS A 18 -0.60 1.46 8.69
CA HIS A 18 -1.74 0.53 8.73
C HIS A 18 -2.04 -0.16 7.39
N LYS A 19 -1.40 0.24 6.29
CA LYS A 19 -1.48 -0.45 4.98
C LYS A 19 -0.51 -1.63 4.87
N VAL A 20 0.40 -1.77 5.84
CA VAL A 20 1.36 -2.87 5.96
C VAL A 20 1.31 -3.52 7.36
N TYR A 21 0.11 -3.57 7.95
CA TYR A 21 -0.16 -4.16 9.27
C TYR A 21 0.51 -3.46 10.45
N GLY A 22 1.01 -2.25 10.25
CA GLY A 22 1.55 -1.40 11.30
C GLY A 22 0.47 -0.59 12.06
N PRO A 23 0.87 0.24 13.02
CA PRO A 23 -0.05 1.03 13.82
C PRO A 23 -0.84 2.05 12.99
N LYS A 24 -2.08 2.31 13.38
CA LYS A 24 -2.85 3.46 12.88
C LYS A 24 -2.26 4.77 13.44
N GLY A 25 -2.44 5.86 12.70
CA GLY A 25 -2.03 7.20 13.13
C GLY A 25 -0.58 7.56 12.82
N ILE A 26 0.18 6.68 12.18
CA ILE A 26 1.56 6.94 11.73
C ILE A 26 1.71 6.64 10.24
N GLY A 27 2.51 7.44 9.58
CA GLY A 27 2.95 7.27 8.20
C GLY A 27 4.31 7.92 7.99
N ALA A 28 4.84 7.81 6.80
CA ALA A 28 6.09 8.45 6.43
C ALA A 28 6.01 9.08 5.04
N LEU A 29 6.89 10.05 4.82
CA LEU A 29 7.15 10.66 3.53
C LEU A 29 8.61 10.38 3.17
N PHE A 30 8.81 9.65 2.07
CA PHE A 30 10.12 9.58 1.45
C PHE A 30 10.35 10.86 0.64
N VAL A 31 11.49 11.47 0.85
CA VAL A 31 11.96 12.62 0.07
C VAL A 31 13.32 12.25 -0.50
N ARG A 32 13.44 12.25 -1.83
CA ARG A 32 14.71 11.96 -2.47
C ARG A 32 15.70 13.10 -2.22
N ASP A 33 16.88 12.74 -1.77
CA ASP A 33 17.96 13.69 -1.54
C ASP A 33 18.52 14.19 -2.89
N LYS A 34 17.85 15.20 -3.44
CA LYS A 34 18.21 15.89 -4.68
C LYS A 34 18.09 17.40 -4.45
N PRO A 35 19.04 18.20 -4.98
CA PRO A 35 19.01 19.66 -4.81
C PRO A 35 17.74 20.35 -5.30
N ARG A 36 17.05 19.77 -6.27
CA ARG A 36 15.84 20.34 -6.88
C ARG A 36 14.55 20.08 -6.11
N VAL A 37 14.53 19.13 -5.17
CA VAL A 37 13.34 18.84 -4.35
C VAL A 37 13.46 19.59 -3.04
N ARG A 38 12.71 20.67 -2.91
CA ARG A 38 12.60 21.47 -1.68
C ARG A 38 11.17 21.41 -1.18
N LEU A 39 11.02 21.14 0.12
CA LEU A 39 9.73 21.15 0.78
C LEU A 39 9.72 22.28 1.81
N GLU A 40 8.58 22.95 1.90
CA GLU A 40 8.32 23.89 2.97
C GLU A 40 7.50 23.19 4.06
N PRO A 41 7.84 23.39 5.35
CA PRO A 41 7.09 22.81 6.44
C PRO A 41 5.69 23.40 6.51
N LEU A 42 4.68 22.55 6.75
CA LEU A 42 3.31 23.00 7.02
C LEU A 42 3.03 23.25 8.51
N SER A 43 3.92 22.76 9.39
CA SER A 43 3.84 22.99 10.83
C SER A 43 5.21 23.44 11.38
N PHE A 44 5.21 24.53 12.11
CA PHE A 44 6.41 25.17 12.64
C PHE A 44 6.61 24.85 14.11
N GLY A 45 7.86 24.91 14.62
CA GLY A 45 8.19 24.67 16.01
C GLY A 45 9.58 24.07 16.21
N GLY A 46 9.69 23.00 16.98
CA GLY A 46 10.94 22.46 17.53
C GLY A 46 11.90 21.78 16.58
N GLY A 47 11.81 21.94 15.27
CA GLY A 47 12.81 21.45 14.29
C GLY A 47 12.88 19.93 14.10
N HIS A 48 11.89 19.17 14.58
CA HIS A 48 11.82 17.72 14.37
C HIS A 48 11.72 17.38 12.88
N GLU A 49 12.12 16.16 12.51
CA GLU A 49 12.10 15.69 11.12
C GLU A 49 12.83 16.68 10.17
N GLN A 50 14.04 17.10 10.55
CA GLN A 50 14.85 18.08 9.80
C GLN A 50 14.14 19.42 9.56
N GLY A 51 13.22 19.80 10.45
CA GLY A 51 12.42 21.02 10.36
C GLY A 51 11.15 20.88 9.50
N LEU A 52 10.93 19.76 8.84
CA LEU A 52 9.78 19.55 7.94
C LEU A 52 8.47 19.29 8.68
N ARG A 53 8.55 18.71 9.88
CA ARG A 53 7.35 18.39 10.67
C ARG A 53 7.66 18.51 12.15
N SER A 54 7.24 19.59 12.75
CA SER A 54 7.40 19.84 14.18
C SER A 54 6.42 19.05 15.05
N GLY A 55 6.80 18.81 16.28
CA GLY A 55 6.03 18.07 17.30
C GLY A 55 6.76 16.82 17.77
N THR A 56 6.59 16.49 19.05
CA THR A 56 7.21 15.30 19.65
C THR A 56 6.87 14.05 18.86
N LEU A 57 7.89 13.24 18.57
CA LEU A 57 7.75 12.05 17.76
C LEU A 57 7.02 10.93 18.54
N PRO A 58 6.04 10.26 17.93
CA PRO A 58 5.37 9.10 18.52
C PRO A 58 6.25 7.85 18.39
N THR A 59 7.31 7.75 19.18
CA THR A 59 8.38 6.77 19.03
C THR A 59 7.89 5.32 19.03
N HIS A 60 6.87 5.00 19.83
CA HIS A 60 6.25 3.67 19.86
C HIS A 60 5.59 3.30 18.52
N GLN A 61 4.93 4.25 17.85
CA GLN A 61 4.33 4.04 16.53
C GLN A 61 5.39 3.92 15.44
N ILE A 62 6.47 4.71 15.54
CA ILE A 62 7.61 4.64 14.60
C ILE A 62 8.25 3.26 14.65
N VAL A 63 8.54 2.75 15.85
CA VAL A 63 9.12 1.41 16.03
C VAL A 63 8.16 0.33 15.53
N GLY A 64 6.85 0.46 15.83
CA GLY A 64 5.83 -0.45 15.34
C GLY A 64 5.72 -0.47 13.80
N MET A 65 5.81 0.71 13.16
CA MET A 65 5.83 0.82 11.71
C MET A 65 7.09 0.17 11.10
N ALA A 66 8.25 0.44 11.67
CA ALA A 66 9.51 -0.15 11.21
C ALA A 66 9.46 -1.67 11.29
N LYS A 67 8.97 -2.24 12.39
CA LYS A 67 8.82 -3.69 12.56
C LYS A 67 7.82 -4.29 11.57
N ALA A 68 6.70 -3.61 11.31
CA ALA A 68 5.72 -4.07 10.34
C ALA A 68 6.31 -4.15 8.92
N ILE A 69 7.09 -3.14 8.52
CA ILE A 69 7.78 -3.12 7.21
C ILE A 69 8.82 -4.24 7.13
N GLU A 70 9.62 -4.43 8.17
CA GLU A 70 10.62 -5.50 8.25
C GLU A 70 9.97 -6.88 8.03
N LEU A 71 8.88 -7.16 8.75
CA LEU A 71 8.14 -8.43 8.62
C LEU A 71 7.49 -8.57 7.24
N ALA A 72 6.89 -7.51 6.72
CA ALA A 72 6.27 -7.52 5.39
C ALA A 72 7.29 -7.79 4.27
N LEU A 73 8.52 -7.29 4.42
CA LEU A 73 9.60 -7.57 3.47
C LEU A 73 10.13 -9.00 3.60
N ALA A 74 10.28 -9.49 4.82
CA ALA A 74 10.76 -10.85 5.09
C ALA A 74 9.81 -11.92 4.53
N LEU A 75 8.50 -11.71 4.67
CA LEU A 75 7.45 -12.65 4.24
C LEU A 75 6.94 -12.39 2.81
N PHE A 76 7.50 -11.39 2.11
CA PHE A 76 6.92 -10.88 0.87
C PHE A 76 6.72 -11.96 -0.19
N ASP A 77 7.72 -12.78 -0.47
CA ASP A 77 7.67 -13.75 -1.58
C ASP A 77 6.68 -14.90 -1.28
N GLU A 78 6.66 -15.36 -0.03
CA GLU A 78 5.72 -16.39 0.44
C GLU A 78 4.27 -15.88 0.37
N GLU A 79 4.00 -14.74 0.97
CA GLU A 79 2.65 -14.14 1.01
C GLU A 79 2.18 -13.73 -0.39
N HIS A 80 3.07 -13.22 -1.23
CA HIS A 80 2.72 -12.89 -2.61
C HIS A 80 2.28 -14.11 -3.40
N ALA A 81 3.01 -15.22 -3.29
CA ALA A 81 2.66 -16.48 -3.94
C ALA A 81 1.33 -17.06 -3.41
N ARG A 82 1.16 -17.05 -2.08
CA ARG A 82 -0.08 -17.51 -1.44
C ARG A 82 -1.30 -16.72 -1.90
N ILE A 83 -1.21 -15.39 -1.89
CA ILE A 83 -2.32 -14.53 -2.32
C ILE A 83 -2.60 -14.67 -3.82
N ALA A 84 -1.57 -14.79 -4.66
CA ALA A 84 -1.75 -15.04 -6.08
C ALA A 84 -2.46 -16.38 -6.35
N HIS A 85 -2.13 -17.42 -5.58
CA HIS A 85 -2.83 -18.71 -5.67
C HIS A 85 -4.31 -18.57 -5.28
N LEU A 86 -4.61 -17.89 -4.17
CA LEU A 86 -5.99 -17.66 -3.75
C LEU A 86 -6.78 -16.81 -4.75
N GLN A 87 -6.15 -15.78 -5.34
CA GLN A 87 -6.76 -15.00 -6.41
C GLN A 87 -7.13 -15.86 -7.61
N ASN A 88 -6.25 -16.77 -8.03
CA ASN A 88 -6.52 -17.67 -9.15
C ASN A 88 -7.71 -18.60 -8.87
N ILE A 89 -7.78 -19.19 -7.68
CA ILE A 89 -8.92 -20.04 -7.28
C ILE A 89 -10.22 -19.22 -7.32
N PHE A 90 -10.21 -18.03 -6.74
CA PHE A 90 -11.38 -17.17 -6.69
C PHE A 90 -11.81 -16.71 -8.09
N ALA A 91 -10.84 -16.29 -8.93
CA ALA A 91 -11.12 -15.89 -10.30
C ALA A 91 -11.71 -17.03 -11.15
N GLN A 92 -11.19 -18.25 -11.01
CA GLN A 92 -11.74 -19.43 -11.69
C GLN A 92 -13.19 -19.71 -11.25
N GLY A 93 -13.47 -19.62 -9.96
CA GLY A 93 -14.84 -19.76 -9.44
C GLY A 93 -15.78 -18.70 -10.02
N LEU A 94 -15.35 -17.45 -10.09
CA LEU A 94 -16.14 -16.35 -10.66
C LEU A 94 -16.37 -16.51 -12.17
N GLN A 95 -15.41 -17.04 -12.92
CA GLN A 95 -15.56 -17.29 -14.36
C GLN A 95 -16.68 -18.29 -14.70
N SER A 96 -17.03 -19.17 -13.75
CA SER A 96 -18.12 -20.12 -13.93
C SER A 96 -19.51 -19.47 -13.79
N ILE A 97 -19.59 -18.24 -13.31
CA ILE A 97 -20.85 -17.50 -13.10
C ILE A 97 -21.17 -16.70 -14.38
N PRO A 98 -22.31 -16.97 -15.04
CA PRO A 98 -22.70 -16.24 -16.24
C PRO A 98 -22.80 -14.72 -16.01
N GLY A 99 -22.23 -13.94 -16.91
CA GLY A 99 -22.33 -12.48 -16.86
C GLY A 99 -21.27 -11.78 -16.00
N VAL A 100 -20.40 -12.49 -15.31
CA VAL A 100 -19.27 -11.87 -14.60
C VAL A 100 -18.26 -11.30 -15.58
N ILE A 101 -17.92 -10.03 -15.40
CA ILE A 101 -16.92 -9.30 -16.19
C ILE A 101 -15.77 -8.92 -15.27
N PHE A 102 -14.54 -9.28 -15.61
CA PHE A 102 -13.34 -8.85 -14.90
C PHE A 102 -12.88 -7.49 -15.43
N ASN A 103 -12.74 -6.52 -14.53
CA ASN A 103 -12.32 -5.18 -14.88
C ASN A 103 -10.79 -5.05 -14.80
N GLY A 104 -10.19 -4.50 -15.83
CA GLY A 104 -8.76 -4.29 -15.96
C GLY A 104 -7.98 -5.56 -16.35
N SER A 105 -6.66 -5.44 -16.39
CA SER A 105 -5.78 -6.54 -16.76
C SER A 105 -5.74 -7.62 -15.68
N MET A 106 -5.84 -8.88 -16.05
CA MET A 106 -5.67 -10.03 -15.14
C MET A 106 -4.20 -10.38 -14.92
N THR A 107 -3.29 -9.89 -15.77
CA THR A 107 -1.85 -10.16 -15.67
C THR A 107 -1.03 -8.99 -15.12
N GLN A 108 -1.53 -7.76 -15.27
CA GLN A 108 -0.87 -6.55 -14.78
C GLN A 108 -1.65 -5.94 -13.61
N ARG A 109 -1.69 -6.66 -12.49
CA ARG A 109 -2.34 -6.22 -11.25
C ARG A 109 -1.63 -6.76 -10.01
N VAL A 110 -1.90 -6.15 -8.88
CA VAL A 110 -1.49 -6.70 -7.59
C VAL A 110 -2.41 -7.89 -7.23
N PRO A 111 -1.87 -8.99 -6.68
CA PRO A 111 -2.63 -10.23 -6.51
C PRO A 111 -3.78 -10.14 -5.50
N HIS A 112 -3.77 -9.19 -4.59
CA HIS A 112 -4.86 -8.99 -3.62
C HIS A 112 -6.00 -8.11 -4.15
N ASN A 113 -5.96 -7.70 -5.40
CA ASN A 113 -7.02 -6.91 -6.02
C ASN A 113 -7.73 -7.72 -7.10
N LEU A 114 -9.04 -7.83 -6.99
CA LEU A 114 -9.92 -8.36 -8.03
C LEU A 114 -11.13 -7.45 -8.13
N ASN A 115 -11.36 -6.89 -9.31
CA ASN A 115 -12.49 -6.02 -9.57
C ASN A 115 -13.39 -6.67 -10.61
N ILE A 116 -14.66 -6.83 -10.29
CA ILE A 116 -15.65 -7.46 -11.16
C ILE A 116 -16.88 -6.57 -11.34
N THR A 117 -17.57 -6.76 -12.44
CA THR A 117 -18.91 -6.23 -12.70
C THR A 117 -19.84 -7.39 -13.00
N ILE A 118 -21.03 -7.37 -12.42
CA ILE A 118 -22.14 -8.24 -12.80
C ILE A 118 -23.26 -7.33 -13.31
N PRO A 119 -23.62 -7.38 -14.60
CA PRO A 119 -24.65 -6.49 -15.16
C PRO A 119 -25.99 -6.66 -14.42
N ASN A 120 -26.67 -5.54 -14.19
CA ASN A 120 -27.95 -5.46 -13.51
C ASN A 120 -27.96 -5.87 -12.03
N ILE A 121 -26.79 -6.00 -11.41
CA ILE A 121 -26.67 -6.24 -9.96
C ILE A 121 -25.93 -5.05 -9.34
N GLU A 122 -26.53 -4.45 -8.33
CA GLU A 122 -25.87 -3.43 -7.54
C GLU A 122 -24.78 -4.06 -6.66
N GLY A 123 -23.58 -3.45 -6.64
CA GLY A 123 -22.41 -4.01 -5.92
C GLY A 123 -22.67 -4.22 -4.41
N SER A 124 -23.47 -3.38 -3.78
CA SER A 124 -23.87 -3.52 -2.37
C SER A 124 -24.64 -4.82 -2.11
N SER A 125 -25.41 -5.31 -3.09
CA SER A 125 -26.17 -6.56 -2.98
C SER A 125 -25.30 -7.82 -2.99
N LEU A 126 -24.02 -7.69 -3.32
CA LEU A 126 -23.05 -8.80 -3.28
C LEU A 126 -22.40 -8.97 -1.90
N LEU A 127 -22.67 -8.07 -0.96
CA LEU A 127 -22.07 -8.09 0.38
C LEU A 127 -22.94 -8.80 1.43
N TYR A 128 -24.17 -9.18 1.06
CA TYR A 128 -25.18 -9.83 1.93
C TYR A 128 -25.59 -11.19 1.31
#